data_f5c7e9d04233806046a3827f8f06bacd
#
_entry.id   f5c7e9d04233806046a3827f8f06bacd
#
_cell.length_a   1.000
_cell.length_b   1.000
_cell.length_c   1.000
_cell.angle_alpha   90.00
_cell.angle_beta   90.00
_cell.angle_gamma   90.00
#
_symmetry.space_group_name_H-M   'P 1'
#
loop_
_entity.id
_entity.type
_entity.pdbx_description
1 polymer ?
#
loop_
_entity_poly.entity_id
_entity_poly.type
_entity_poly.pdbx_seq_one_letter_code
_entity_poly.pdbx_strand_id
1 'polypeptide(L)'
;ELPKLNVNDTVRVRIIAVGVKHILVELYGKEVIIKAEDLQHTYIVNCKDYYVVGEYLKVRIKQIDITNNIFHLSAKDFTINPFQYIRKYIEVGGEYTGKVIAFPKQNSGIIVQLDNPGITCLIRVPAKFNSYPHYLDKVLIRITEIKEQKKLIYGYLMRVI
;
A
#
# COMPACT_ATOMS: atom_id res chain seq x y z
N GLU A 1 25.47 10.77 23.10
CA GLU A 1 26.15 10.37 21.86
C GLU A 1 25.27 9.43 21.05
N LEU A 2 25.17 9.68 19.75
CA LEU A 2 24.33 8.87 18.89
C LEU A 2 25.00 7.53 18.59
N PRO A 3 24.24 6.42 18.61
CA PRO A 3 24.80 5.15 18.18
C PRO A 3 25.20 5.17 16.71
N LYS A 4 26.17 4.35 16.36
CA LYS A 4 26.57 4.20 14.97
C LYS A 4 25.51 3.38 14.21
N LEU A 5 24.93 3.96 13.19
CA LEU A 5 23.89 3.32 12.39
C LEU A 5 24.45 2.88 11.04
N ASN A 6 24.06 1.68 10.64
CA ASN A 6 24.50 1.07 9.37
C ASN A 6 23.30 0.68 8.52
N VAL A 7 23.54 0.61 7.21
CA VAL A 7 22.55 0.06 6.28
C VAL A 7 22.19 -1.37 6.71
N ASN A 8 20.92 -1.71 6.62
CA ASN A 8 20.29 -2.97 7.02
C ASN A 8 20.10 -3.13 8.55
N ASP A 9 20.51 -2.16 9.34
CA ASP A 9 20.16 -2.18 10.77
C ASP A 9 18.65 -2.08 10.96
N THR A 10 18.14 -2.81 11.95
CA THR A 10 16.78 -2.70 12.41
C THR A 10 16.73 -1.74 13.56
N VAL A 11 15.87 -0.73 13.46
CA VAL A 11 15.73 0.28 14.51
C VAL A 11 14.26 0.48 14.83
N ARG A 12 14.01 1.05 16.01
CA ARG A 12 12.67 1.39 16.44
C ARG A 12 12.55 2.91 16.46
N VAL A 13 11.54 3.42 15.77
CA VAL A 13 11.31 4.87 15.66
C VAL A 13 9.96 5.23 16.23
N ARG A 14 9.82 6.47 16.67
CA ARG A 14 8.55 6.99 17.18
C ARG A 14 7.88 7.86 16.13
N ILE A 15 6.59 7.65 15.93
CA ILE A 15 5.81 8.46 14.99
C ILE A 15 5.49 9.79 15.65
N ILE A 16 5.89 10.90 15.02
CA ILE A 16 5.67 12.24 15.52
C ILE A 16 4.67 13.05 14.71
N ALA A 17 4.38 12.63 13.47
CA ALA A 17 3.31 13.23 12.66
C ALA A 17 2.84 12.22 11.61
N VAL A 18 1.57 12.33 11.22
CA VAL A 18 0.97 11.44 10.21
C VAL A 18 0.29 12.30 9.16
N GLY A 19 0.77 12.19 7.91
CA GLY A 19 0.15 12.81 6.74
C GLY A 19 -0.73 11.82 6.00
N VAL A 20 -1.19 12.20 4.81
CA VAL A 20 -2.01 11.31 3.97
C VAL A 20 -1.16 10.21 3.35
N LYS A 21 -0.02 10.56 2.75
CA LYS A 21 0.84 9.64 2.01
C LYS A 21 2.22 9.45 2.61
N HIS A 22 2.42 9.88 3.84
CA HIS A 22 3.69 9.74 4.54
C HIS A 22 3.49 9.87 6.03
N ILE A 23 4.50 9.43 6.79
CA ILE A 23 4.60 9.69 8.23
C ILE A 23 5.94 10.34 8.51
N LEU A 24 6.01 11.07 9.61
CA LEU A 24 7.25 11.65 10.12
C LEU A 24 7.60 10.89 11.40
N VAL A 25 8.83 10.40 11.47
CA VAL A 25 9.31 9.64 12.62
C VAL A 25 10.57 10.28 13.19
N GLU A 26 10.86 9.95 14.45
CA GLU A 26 12.07 10.39 15.13
C GLU A 26 13.03 9.22 15.31
N LEU A 27 14.23 9.37 14.78
CA LEU A 27 15.33 8.42 14.91
C LEU A 27 16.46 9.12 15.66
N TYR A 28 16.60 8.81 16.95
CA TYR A 28 17.62 9.41 17.83
C TYR A 28 17.69 10.93 17.71
N GLY A 29 16.53 11.59 17.82
CA GLY A 29 16.42 13.04 17.74
C GLY A 29 16.36 13.63 16.35
N LYS A 30 16.54 12.81 15.31
CA LYS A 30 16.48 13.24 13.92
C LYS A 30 15.11 12.91 13.32
N GLU A 31 14.53 13.88 12.63
CA GLU A 31 13.25 13.68 11.94
C GLU A 31 13.47 13.05 10.57
N VAL A 32 12.74 11.98 10.27
CA VAL A 32 12.83 11.26 9.00
C VAL A 32 11.43 11.05 8.45
N ILE A 33 11.24 11.31 7.16
CA ILE A 33 9.98 11.07 6.46
C ILE A 33 10.02 9.65 5.90
N ILE A 34 8.93 8.88 6.14
CA ILE A 34 8.74 7.58 5.51
C ILE A 34 7.49 7.68 4.64
N LYS A 35 7.66 7.46 3.33
CA LYS A 35 6.55 7.48 2.38
C LYS A 35 5.67 6.24 2.54
N ALA A 36 4.40 6.36 2.16
CA ALA A 36 3.45 5.25 2.27
C ALA A 36 3.93 3.97 1.61
N GLU A 37 4.58 4.07 0.44
CA GLU A 37 5.11 2.93 -0.29
C GLU A 37 6.23 2.18 0.45
N ASP A 38 6.85 2.80 1.45
CA ASP A 38 7.89 2.19 2.27
C ASP A 38 7.35 1.68 3.62
N LEU A 39 6.08 1.85 3.89
CA LEU A 39 5.46 1.43 5.14
C LEU A 39 4.90 0.01 5.10
N GLN A 40 4.30 -0.37 3.99
CA GLN A 40 3.72 -1.71 3.82
C GLN A 40 3.64 -2.10 2.35
N HIS A 41 3.38 -3.39 2.10
CA HIS A 41 3.32 -3.93 0.74
C HIS A 41 2.01 -3.59 0.02
N THR A 42 0.97 -3.27 0.76
CA THR A 42 -0.33 -2.92 0.19
C THR A 42 -0.47 -1.41 0.04
N TYR A 43 -1.31 -0.98 -0.89
CA TYR A 43 -1.53 0.44 -1.13
C TYR A 43 -2.20 1.11 0.08
N ILE A 44 -1.71 2.27 0.47
CA ILE A 44 -2.29 3.08 1.54
C ILE A 44 -2.98 4.29 0.91
N VAL A 45 -4.31 4.37 1.07
CA VAL A 45 -5.06 5.54 0.63
C VAL A 45 -4.75 6.74 1.54
N ASN A 46 -4.74 6.50 2.84
CA ASN A 46 -4.48 7.55 3.83
C ASN A 46 -3.76 6.92 5.03
N CYS A 47 -2.54 7.37 5.28
CA CYS A 47 -1.75 6.85 6.41
C CYS A 47 -2.43 7.08 7.77
N LYS A 48 -3.30 8.07 7.86
CA LYS A 48 -4.03 8.34 9.11
C LYS A 48 -4.96 7.21 9.53
N ASP A 49 -5.33 6.34 8.60
CA ASP A 49 -6.15 5.16 8.90
C ASP A 49 -5.36 4.03 9.55
N TYR A 50 -4.03 4.07 9.48
CA TYR A 50 -3.16 2.97 9.92
C TYR A 50 -2.20 3.35 11.03
N TYR A 51 -1.83 4.62 11.17
CA TYR A 51 -0.77 5.06 12.06
C TYR A 51 -1.23 6.19 12.97
N VAL A 52 -0.74 6.18 14.21
CA VAL A 52 -1.11 7.16 15.24
C VAL A 52 0.14 7.80 15.80
N VAL A 53 0.11 9.12 16.01
CA VAL A 53 1.20 9.87 16.65
C VAL A 53 1.49 9.28 18.02
N GLY A 54 2.76 9.08 18.32
CA GLY A 54 3.21 8.53 19.59
C GLY A 54 3.49 7.04 19.58
N GLU A 55 2.99 6.31 18.57
CA GLU A 55 3.29 4.89 18.41
C GLU A 55 4.73 4.68 17.97
N TYR A 56 5.27 3.51 18.31
CA TYR A 56 6.58 3.08 17.85
C TYR A 56 6.45 2.15 16.66
N LEU A 57 7.40 2.26 15.75
CA LEU A 57 7.42 1.47 14.52
C LEU A 57 8.79 0.85 14.35
N LYS A 58 8.80 -0.45 14.00
CA LYS A 58 10.03 -1.16 13.68
C LYS A 58 10.34 -0.96 12.21
N VAL A 59 11.54 -0.48 11.91
CA VAL A 59 11.95 -0.19 10.53
C VAL A 59 13.37 -0.67 10.29
N ARG A 60 13.72 -0.80 9.01
CA ARG A 60 15.07 -1.12 8.57
C ARG A 60 15.67 0.06 7.84
N ILE A 61 16.94 0.33 8.09
CA ILE A 61 17.67 1.37 7.37
C ILE A 61 18.06 0.81 6.00
N LYS A 62 17.48 1.37 4.93
CA LYS A 62 17.75 0.90 3.57
C LYS A 62 18.89 1.63 2.91
N GLN A 63 19.08 2.90 3.24
CA GLN A 63 20.13 3.72 2.66
C GLN A 63 20.48 4.87 3.61
N ILE A 64 21.75 5.22 3.64
CA ILE A 64 22.25 6.38 4.38
C ILE A 64 23.01 7.28 3.41
N ASP A 65 22.51 8.50 3.25
CA ASP A 65 23.22 9.53 2.51
C ASP A 65 24.00 10.38 3.50
N ILE A 66 25.29 10.07 3.66
CA ILE A 66 26.16 10.72 4.63
C ILE A 66 26.32 12.20 4.33
N THR A 67 26.47 12.55 3.05
CA THR A 67 26.71 13.93 2.61
C THR A 67 25.54 14.85 2.99
N ASN A 68 24.31 14.40 2.74
CA ASN A 68 23.09 15.18 3.02
C ASN A 68 22.45 14.83 4.34
N ASN A 69 23.03 13.89 5.09
CA ASN A 69 22.53 13.43 6.36
C ASN A 69 21.06 12.95 6.28
N ILE A 70 20.76 12.16 5.24
CA ILE A 70 19.43 11.63 4.95
C ILE A 70 19.41 10.13 5.17
N PHE A 71 18.39 9.66 5.90
CA PHE A 71 18.14 8.23 6.11
C PHE A 71 16.92 7.81 5.32
N HIS A 72 17.03 6.68 4.59
CA HIS A 72 15.89 6.03 3.96
C HIS A 72 15.50 4.83 4.78
N LEU A 73 14.31 4.88 5.36
CA LEU A 73 13.79 3.83 6.24
C LEU A 73 12.63 3.12 5.57
N SER A 74 12.46 1.83 5.89
CA SER A 74 11.32 1.05 5.39
C SER A 74 10.82 0.12 6.50
N ALA A 75 9.50 0.04 6.65
CA ALA A 75 8.84 -0.90 7.54
C ALA A 75 8.39 -2.17 6.82
N LYS A 76 8.57 -2.26 5.50
CA LYS A 76 8.01 -3.35 4.67
C LYS A 76 8.48 -4.73 5.11
N ASP A 77 9.75 -4.86 5.52
CA ASP A 77 10.31 -6.15 5.93
C ASP A 77 9.60 -6.73 7.16
N PHE A 78 8.89 -5.90 7.91
CA PHE A 78 8.18 -6.29 9.13
C PHE A 78 6.66 -6.37 8.90
N THR A 79 6.22 -6.31 7.64
CA THR A 79 4.82 -6.44 7.26
C THR A 79 4.64 -7.66 6.36
N ILE A 80 3.41 -8.16 6.29
CA ILE A 80 3.08 -9.31 5.45
C ILE A 80 2.90 -8.82 4.01
N ASN A 81 3.55 -9.53 3.07
CA ASN A 81 3.32 -9.32 1.64
C ASN A 81 2.23 -10.29 1.17
N PRO A 82 1.02 -9.80 0.86
CA PRO A 82 -0.08 -10.69 0.49
C PRO A 82 0.19 -11.51 -0.78
N PHE A 83 1.06 -11.03 -1.68
CA PHE A 83 1.38 -11.76 -2.90
C PHE A 83 2.12 -13.07 -2.66
N GLN A 84 2.77 -13.24 -1.50
CA GLN A 84 3.41 -14.51 -1.16
C GLN A 84 2.39 -15.63 -0.93
N TYR A 85 1.16 -15.25 -0.57
CA TYR A 85 0.09 -16.21 -0.24
C TYR A 85 -1.21 -15.87 -0.98
N ILE A 86 -1.07 -15.29 -2.19
CA ILE A 86 -2.22 -14.74 -2.93
C ILE A 86 -3.34 -15.75 -3.11
N ARG A 87 -3.00 -17.03 -3.38
CA ARG A 87 -3.97 -18.09 -3.62
C ARG A 87 -4.77 -18.48 -2.37
N LYS A 88 -4.34 -18.05 -1.19
CA LYS A 88 -5.12 -18.25 0.04
C LYS A 88 -6.24 -17.23 0.20
N TYR A 89 -6.15 -16.10 -0.50
CA TYR A 89 -7.08 -14.99 -0.34
C TYR A 89 -8.04 -14.84 -1.51
N ILE A 90 -7.56 -15.08 -2.73
CA ILE A 90 -8.37 -14.89 -3.93
C ILE A 90 -8.15 -16.03 -4.93
N GLU A 91 -9.16 -16.23 -5.79
CA GLU A 91 -9.09 -17.21 -6.86
C GLU A 91 -9.71 -16.64 -8.13
N VAL A 92 -9.30 -17.17 -9.27
CA VAL A 92 -9.91 -16.83 -10.57
C VAL A 92 -11.37 -17.28 -10.56
N GLY A 93 -12.27 -16.39 -10.98
CA GLY A 93 -13.70 -16.61 -10.93
C GLY A 93 -14.36 -16.20 -9.63
N GLY A 94 -13.57 -15.90 -8.60
CA GLY A 94 -14.09 -15.44 -7.30
C GLY A 94 -14.57 -13.99 -7.36
N GLU A 95 -15.49 -13.66 -6.46
CA GLU A 95 -16.07 -12.33 -6.33
C GLU A 95 -15.65 -11.71 -5.00
N TYR A 96 -15.20 -10.46 -5.06
CA TYR A 96 -14.64 -9.78 -3.89
C TYR A 96 -15.08 -8.34 -3.86
N THR A 97 -15.16 -7.78 -2.66
CA THR A 97 -15.47 -6.36 -2.47
C THR A 97 -14.19 -5.55 -2.32
N GLY A 98 -14.25 -4.31 -2.72
CA GLY A 98 -13.15 -3.37 -2.59
C GLY A 98 -13.60 -1.95 -2.83
N LYS A 99 -12.63 -1.05 -2.92
CA LYS A 99 -12.92 0.36 -3.19
C LYS A 99 -12.08 0.86 -4.35
N VAL A 100 -12.64 1.80 -5.10
CA VAL A 100 -11.95 2.42 -6.23
C VAL A 100 -10.91 3.40 -5.72
N ILE A 101 -9.64 3.22 -6.09
CA ILE A 101 -8.54 4.06 -5.59
C ILE A 101 -7.82 4.84 -6.69
N ALA A 102 -8.02 4.50 -7.94
CA ALA A 102 -7.35 5.22 -9.04
C ALA A 102 -8.03 4.97 -10.38
N PHE A 103 -7.76 5.88 -11.33
CA PHE A 103 -8.24 5.82 -12.70
C PHE A 103 -7.03 5.94 -13.62
N PRO A 104 -6.51 4.80 -14.15
CA PRO A 104 -5.36 4.84 -15.05
C PRO A 104 -5.67 5.64 -16.32
N LYS A 105 -4.75 6.51 -16.73
CA LYS A 105 -4.97 7.39 -17.89
C LYS A 105 -5.00 6.65 -19.22
N GLN A 106 -4.32 5.51 -19.31
CA GLN A 106 -4.12 4.80 -20.58
C GLN A 106 -5.10 3.65 -20.81
N ASN A 107 -5.92 3.33 -19.83
CA ASN A 107 -6.87 2.23 -19.89
C ASN A 107 -8.25 2.71 -19.44
N SER A 108 -9.28 2.12 -20.03
CA SER A 108 -10.68 2.42 -19.68
C SER A 108 -11.14 1.69 -18.41
N GLY A 109 -10.20 1.27 -17.58
CA GLY A 109 -10.48 0.56 -16.35
C GLY A 109 -10.30 1.42 -15.12
N ILE A 110 -10.45 0.76 -13.99
CA ILE A 110 -10.23 1.37 -12.67
C ILE A 110 -9.26 0.49 -11.88
N ILE A 111 -8.63 1.07 -10.88
CA ILE A 111 -7.85 0.31 -9.92
C ILE A 111 -8.67 0.18 -8.65
N VAL A 112 -8.89 -1.06 -8.22
CA VAL A 112 -9.67 -1.38 -7.02
C VAL A 112 -8.74 -2.02 -6.00
N GLN A 113 -8.79 -1.52 -4.77
CA GLN A 113 -8.12 -2.16 -3.65
C GLN A 113 -9.12 -3.06 -2.94
N LEU A 114 -8.79 -4.36 -2.86
CA LEU A 114 -9.66 -5.31 -2.17
C LEU A 114 -9.70 -5.02 -0.67
N ASP A 115 -10.83 -5.29 -0.04
CA ASP A 115 -10.99 -5.10 1.40
C ASP A 115 -10.06 -6.02 2.18
N ASN A 116 -9.86 -7.24 1.69
CA ASN A 116 -8.99 -8.25 2.27
C ASN A 116 -8.44 -9.12 1.14
N PRO A 117 -7.13 -9.14 0.94
CA PRO A 117 -6.03 -8.68 1.80
C PRO A 117 -5.52 -7.24 1.53
N GLY A 118 -6.25 -6.39 0.86
CA GLY A 118 -5.82 -5.01 0.59
C GLY A 118 -4.94 -4.85 -0.63
N ILE A 119 -4.85 -5.86 -1.47
CA ILE A 119 -4.12 -5.80 -2.74
C ILE A 119 -4.91 -5.02 -3.78
N THR A 120 -4.20 -4.50 -4.78
CA THR A 120 -4.81 -3.74 -5.86
C THR A 120 -5.02 -4.58 -7.10
N CYS A 121 -6.12 -4.33 -7.80
CA CYS A 121 -6.51 -5.06 -8.99
C CYS A 121 -6.84 -4.07 -10.11
N LEU A 122 -6.49 -4.43 -11.34
CA LEU A 122 -6.87 -3.68 -12.53
C LEU A 122 -8.21 -4.21 -13.02
N ILE A 123 -9.25 -3.38 -12.94
CA ILE A 123 -10.64 -3.79 -13.14
C ILE A 123 -11.22 -3.10 -14.36
N ARG A 124 -11.73 -3.89 -15.27
CA ARG A 124 -12.46 -3.38 -16.45
C ARG A 124 -13.89 -3.01 -16.05
N VAL A 125 -14.35 -1.87 -16.53
CA VAL A 125 -15.74 -1.43 -16.35
C VAL A 125 -16.51 -1.80 -17.61
N PRO A 126 -17.44 -2.78 -17.56
CA PRO A 126 -18.22 -3.17 -18.72
C PRO A 126 -19.09 -2.02 -19.23
N ALA A 127 -19.36 -2.01 -20.55
CA ALA A 127 -20.12 -0.94 -21.19
C ALA A 127 -21.57 -0.83 -20.71
N LYS A 128 -22.10 -1.87 -20.06
CA LYS A 128 -23.47 -1.87 -19.54
C LYS A 128 -23.70 -0.88 -18.39
N PHE A 129 -22.63 -0.38 -17.78
CA PHE A 129 -22.76 0.58 -16.68
C PHE A 129 -23.06 1.97 -17.23
N ASN A 130 -24.17 2.56 -16.79
CA ASN A 130 -24.61 3.90 -17.24
C ASN A 130 -23.76 5.01 -16.62
N SER A 131 -23.26 4.80 -15.41
CA SER A 131 -22.36 5.76 -14.77
C SER A 131 -21.08 5.05 -14.33
N TYR A 132 -19.97 5.76 -14.52
CA TYR A 132 -18.65 5.27 -14.13
C TYR A 132 -18.50 5.34 -12.60
N PRO A 133 -17.83 4.36 -11.97
CA PRO A 133 -17.59 4.43 -10.54
C PRO A 133 -16.73 5.64 -10.16
N HIS A 134 -16.94 6.16 -8.95
CA HIS A 134 -16.20 7.29 -8.42
C HIS A 134 -15.12 6.85 -7.45
N TYR A 135 -14.20 7.75 -7.18
CA TYR A 135 -13.14 7.52 -6.21
C TYR A 135 -13.72 7.13 -4.84
N LEU A 136 -13.18 6.07 -4.26
CA LEU A 136 -13.58 5.47 -2.99
C LEU A 136 -14.96 4.79 -2.98
N ASP A 137 -15.62 4.68 -4.12
CA ASP A 137 -16.83 3.87 -4.22
C ASP A 137 -16.55 2.42 -3.83
N LYS A 138 -17.47 1.84 -3.06
CA LYS A 138 -17.45 0.43 -2.73
C LYS A 138 -17.98 -0.36 -3.92
N VAL A 139 -17.27 -1.38 -4.33
CA VAL A 139 -17.62 -2.16 -5.53
C VAL A 139 -17.49 -3.66 -5.29
N LEU A 140 -18.23 -4.44 -6.07
CA LEU A 140 -18.08 -5.88 -6.18
C LEU A 140 -17.42 -6.18 -7.52
N ILE A 141 -16.37 -6.97 -7.49
CA ILE A 141 -15.59 -7.33 -8.69
C ILE A 141 -15.47 -8.85 -8.81
N ARG A 142 -15.23 -9.32 -10.03
CA ARG A 142 -14.88 -10.73 -10.28
C ARG A 142 -13.47 -10.78 -10.86
N ILE A 143 -12.66 -11.69 -10.32
CA ILE A 143 -11.28 -11.90 -10.77
C ILE A 143 -11.27 -12.78 -12.01
N THR A 144 -10.57 -12.34 -13.06
CA THR A 144 -10.45 -13.10 -14.32
C THR A 144 -9.06 -13.68 -14.51
N GLU A 145 -8.01 -13.04 -13.97
CA GLU A 145 -6.65 -13.50 -14.16
C GLU A 145 -5.77 -13.06 -13.00
N ILE A 146 -4.85 -13.92 -12.58
CA ILE A 146 -3.84 -13.62 -11.57
C ILE A 146 -2.47 -13.94 -12.15
N LYS A 147 -1.65 -12.91 -12.34
CA LYS A 147 -0.26 -13.03 -12.78
C LYS A 147 0.67 -12.85 -11.59
N GLU A 148 0.96 -13.91 -10.87
CA GLU A 148 1.71 -13.86 -9.61
C GLU A 148 3.10 -13.26 -9.74
N GLN A 149 3.84 -13.64 -10.78
CA GLN A 149 5.21 -13.17 -10.98
C GLN A 149 5.27 -11.68 -11.26
N LYS A 150 4.28 -11.14 -11.97
CA LYS A 150 4.19 -9.72 -12.29
C LYS A 150 3.44 -8.93 -11.23
N LYS A 151 2.85 -9.61 -10.24
CA LYS A 151 2.01 -9.00 -9.20
C LYS A 151 0.84 -8.22 -9.78
N LEU A 152 0.24 -8.75 -10.86
CA LEU A 152 -0.90 -8.14 -11.54
C LEU A 152 -2.13 -9.03 -11.38
N ILE A 153 -3.24 -8.38 -11.04
CA ILE A 153 -4.53 -9.05 -10.88
C ILE A 153 -5.54 -8.31 -11.73
N TYR A 154 -6.28 -9.06 -12.54
CA TYR A 154 -7.26 -8.50 -13.47
C TYR A 154 -8.65 -9.03 -13.13
N GLY A 155 -9.63 -8.20 -13.41
CA GLY A 155 -11.01 -8.58 -13.25
C GLY A 155 -11.95 -7.58 -13.90
N TYR A 156 -13.23 -7.69 -13.60
CA TYR A 156 -14.22 -6.74 -14.09
C TYR A 156 -15.21 -6.35 -13.00
N LEU A 157 -15.81 -5.18 -13.18
CA LEU A 157 -16.80 -4.63 -12.27
C LEU A 157 -18.11 -5.39 -12.42
N MET A 158 -18.66 -5.87 -11.31
CA MET A 158 -19.97 -6.50 -11.29
C MET A 158 -21.06 -5.51 -10.90
N ARG A 159 -20.81 -4.70 -9.87
CA ARG A 159 -21.74 -3.64 -9.45
C ARG A 159 -21.07 -2.68 -8.47
N VAL A 160 -21.64 -1.48 -8.38
CA VAL A 160 -21.32 -0.51 -7.32
C VAL A 160 -22.26 -0.80 -6.16
N ILE A 161 -21.70 -0.94 -4.98
CA ILE A 161 -22.47 -1.28 -3.77
C ILE A 161 -23.05 -0.03 -3.14
#